data_0ce77c9c04dac63ab2f94d6dbd89be9e
#
_entry.id   0ce77c9c04dac63ab2f94d6dbd89be9e
#
_cell.length_a   1.000
_cell.length_b   1.000
_cell.length_c   1.000
_cell.angle_alpha   90.00
_cell.angle_beta   90.00
_cell.angle_gamma   90.00
#
_symmetry.space_group_name_H-M   'P 1'
#
loop_
_entity.id
_entity.type
_entity.pdbx_description
1 polymer ?
#
loop_
_entity_poly.entity_id
_entity_poly.type
_entity_poly.pdbx_seq_one_letter_code
_entity_poly.pdbx_strand_id
1 'polypeptide(L)'
;MRALLFCALLLLSLPAHAADKDRIVGTWKLVAVTYEDAQTKERTPVLGEHPRGYQIATPEGRWLALVTANGRPVPKTDEDRAKALRSMIAYSGRYRVEDNKVITKVEVAWNEAWVGGEQVRFLRFEGDDVLNIESPPMPHPNVDNKTVKVIVTWARDKS
;
A
#
# COMPACT_ATOMS: atom_id res chain seq x y z
N MET A 1 -62.77 -10.28 -3.55
CA MET A 1 -61.64 -9.58 -4.23
C MET A 1 -60.59 -9.24 -3.18
N ARG A 2 -59.46 -10.00 -3.11
CA ARG A 2 -58.35 -9.76 -2.19
C ARG A 2 -57.20 -9.18 -3.00
N ALA A 3 -56.86 -7.91 -2.75
CA ALA A 3 -55.70 -7.25 -3.34
C ALA A 3 -54.43 -7.66 -2.57
N LEU A 4 -53.51 -8.35 -3.23
CA LEU A 4 -52.17 -8.63 -2.73
C LEU A 4 -51.27 -7.41 -3.03
N LEU A 5 -50.86 -6.70 -1.96
CA LEU A 5 -49.84 -5.68 -2.03
C LEU A 5 -48.47 -6.38 -2.13
N PHE A 6 -47.81 -6.27 -3.28
CA PHE A 6 -46.41 -6.68 -3.48
C PHE A 6 -45.53 -5.54 -3.01
N CYS A 7 -44.89 -5.68 -1.84
CA CYS A 7 -43.88 -4.76 -1.34
C CYS A 7 -42.54 -5.14 -1.99
N ALA A 8 -42.16 -4.41 -3.02
CA ALA A 8 -40.84 -4.57 -3.64
C ALA A 8 -39.79 -3.96 -2.72
N LEU A 9 -38.98 -4.82 -2.06
CA LEU A 9 -37.79 -4.42 -1.31
C LEU A 9 -36.70 -4.03 -2.34
N LEU A 10 -36.48 -2.72 -2.54
CA LEU A 10 -35.30 -2.22 -3.23
C LEU A 10 -34.08 -2.42 -2.30
N LEU A 11 -33.30 -3.43 -2.57
CA LEU A 11 -31.92 -3.58 -2.01
C LEU A 11 -31.05 -2.49 -2.61
N LEU A 12 -30.86 -1.40 -1.89
CA LEU A 12 -29.83 -0.40 -2.19
C LEU A 12 -28.47 -1.03 -1.96
N SER A 13 -27.83 -1.54 -3.02
CA SER A 13 -26.42 -1.90 -3.01
C SER A 13 -25.61 -0.60 -2.90
N LEU A 14 -25.09 -0.31 -1.72
CA LEU A 14 -24.11 0.75 -1.53
C LEU A 14 -22.88 0.42 -2.37
N PRO A 15 -22.33 1.35 -3.16
CA PRO A 15 -21.15 1.09 -3.96
C PRO A 15 -19.97 0.78 -3.02
N ALA A 16 -19.33 -0.36 -3.19
CA ALA A 16 -18.15 -0.80 -2.44
C ALA A 16 -17.00 0.24 -2.42
N HIS A 17 -16.98 1.11 -3.40
CA HIS A 17 -16.01 2.19 -3.59
C HIS A 17 -16.01 3.28 -2.51
N ALA A 18 -17.17 3.65 -1.99
CA ALA A 18 -17.27 4.63 -0.91
C ALA A 18 -16.67 4.08 0.40
N ALA A 19 -16.82 2.77 0.62
CA ALA A 19 -16.29 2.10 1.80
C ALA A 19 -14.76 2.05 1.85
N ASP A 20 -14.08 1.80 0.72
CA ASP A 20 -12.61 1.69 0.70
C ASP A 20 -11.93 3.05 0.83
N LYS A 21 -12.52 4.11 0.29
CA LYS A 21 -12.05 5.49 0.47
C LYS A 21 -12.04 5.91 1.94
N ASP A 22 -13.08 5.55 2.68
CA ASP A 22 -13.19 5.91 4.09
C ASP A 22 -12.31 4.98 4.95
N ARG A 23 -12.23 3.71 4.58
CA ARG A 23 -11.45 2.71 5.30
C ARG A 23 -9.93 2.94 5.24
N ILE A 24 -9.41 3.51 4.15
CA ILE A 24 -7.96 3.77 4.01
C ILE A 24 -7.49 4.91 4.91
N VAL A 25 -8.40 5.82 5.30
CA VAL A 25 -8.08 6.97 6.14
C VAL A 25 -7.56 6.54 7.50
N GLY A 26 -6.46 7.16 7.93
CA GLY A 26 -5.84 6.94 9.24
C GLY A 26 -4.34 6.68 9.16
N THR A 27 -3.79 6.27 10.30
CA THR A 27 -2.39 5.87 10.45
C THR A 27 -2.31 4.35 10.45
N TRP A 28 -1.35 3.83 9.68
CA TRP A 28 -1.13 2.41 9.50
C TRP A 28 0.34 2.10 9.80
N LYS A 29 0.57 1.11 10.65
CA LYS A 29 1.91 0.62 11.01
C LYS A 29 2.32 -0.53 10.12
N LEU A 30 3.55 -0.52 9.63
CA LEU A 30 4.09 -1.57 8.77
C LEU A 30 4.19 -2.91 9.51
N VAL A 31 3.70 -3.95 8.85
CA VAL A 31 3.84 -5.36 9.30
C VAL A 31 4.88 -6.08 8.46
N ALA A 32 4.75 -6.01 7.12
CA ALA A 32 5.64 -6.72 6.22
C ALA A 32 5.70 -6.05 4.85
N VAL A 33 6.82 -6.27 4.14
CA VAL A 33 6.94 -6.02 2.70
C VAL A 33 7.43 -7.30 2.06
N THR A 34 6.68 -7.84 1.10
CA THR A 34 7.01 -9.08 0.43
C THR A 34 6.97 -8.94 -1.09
N TYR A 35 7.82 -9.69 -1.78
CA TYR A 35 7.62 -10.03 -3.19
C TYR A 35 6.80 -11.32 -3.27
N GLU A 36 5.80 -11.32 -4.10
CA GLU A 36 5.06 -12.52 -4.51
C GLU A 36 5.40 -12.82 -5.97
N ASP A 37 6.02 -13.95 -6.23
CA ASP A 37 6.28 -14.41 -7.59
C ASP A 37 4.95 -14.59 -8.35
N ALA A 38 4.85 -14.02 -9.55
CA ALA A 38 3.61 -14.01 -10.31
C ALA A 38 3.18 -15.41 -10.75
N GLN A 39 4.11 -16.36 -10.90
CA GLN A 39 3.86 -17.73 -11.35
C GLN A 39 3.70 -18.70 -10.18
N THR A 40 4.68 -18.75 -9.28
CA THR A 40 4.72 -19.72 -8.18
C THR A 40 3.91 -19.33 -6.97
N LYS A 41 3.58 -18.03 -6.82
CA LYS A 41 2.93 -17.41 -5.65
C LYS A 41 3.79 -17.49 -4.38
N GLU A 42 5.04 -17.89 -4.51
CA GLU A 42 5.99 -17.86 -3.39
C GLU A 42 6.22 -16.41 -2.92
N ARG A 43 6.26 -16.23 -1.59
CA ARG A 43 6.47 -14.93 -0.97
C ARG A 43 7.82 -14.86 -0.29
N THR A 44 8.57 -13.79 -0.58
CA THR A 44 9.89 -13.53 -0.01
C THR A 44 9.89 -12.17 0.69
N PRO A 45 10.26 -12.08 2.00
CA PRO A 45 10.43 -10.80 2.69
C PRO A 45 11.51 -9.95 2.03
N VAL A 46 11.24 -8.64 1.86
CA VAL A 46 12.15 -7.73 1.14
C VAL A 46 12.94 -6.83 2.07
N LEU A 47 12.33 -6.40 3.18
CA LEU A 47 12.92 -5.48 4.16
C LEU A 47 13.25 -6.17 5.49
N GLY A 48 13.48 -7.49 5.47
CA GLY A 48 13.68 -8.32 6.66
C GLY A 48 12.38 -8.70 7.34
N GLU A 49 12.49 -9.44 8.47
CA GLU A 49 11.34 -10.02 9.18
C GLU A 49 10.53 -8.98 9.96
N HIS A 50 11.17 -7.92 10.43
CA HIS A 50 10.55 -6.89 11.27
C HIS A 50 10.84 -5.48 10.73
N PRO A 51 10.39 -5.15 9.51
CA PRO A 51 10.57 -3.81 8.96
C PRO A 51 9.81 -2.78 9.80
N ARG A 52 10.20 -1.51 9.68
CA ARG A 52 9.55 -0.41 10.40
C ARG A 52 9.02 0.62 9.44
N GLY A 53 7.88 1.20 9.76
CA GLY A 53 7.33 2.26 8.95
C GLY A 53 5.89 2.59 9.24
N TYR A 54 5.46 3.65 8.63
CA TYR A 54 4.09 4.14 8.71
C TYR A 54 3.60 4.56 7.34
N GLN A 55 2.30 4.39 7.17
CA GLN A 55 1.53 5.01 6.11
C GLN A 55 0.44 5.85 6.74
N ILE A 56 0.26 7.06 6.24
CA ILE A 56 -0.77 7.99 6.69
C ILE A 56 -1.59 8.41 5.46
N ALA A 57 -2.90 8.23 5.56
CA ALA A 57 -3.86 8.74 4.59
C ALA A 57 -4.84 9.67 5.31
N THR A 58 -4.88 10.94 4.90
CA THR A 58 -5.80 11.91 5.52
C THR A 58 -7.12 12.00 4.75
N PRO A 59 -8.23 12.42 5.40
CA PRO A 59 -9.51 12.63 4.71
C PRO A 59 -9.43 13.64 3.57
N GLU A 60 -8.51 14.61 3.66
CA GLU A 60 -8.28 15.66 2.67
C GLU A 60 -7.48 15.17 1.46
N GLY A 61 -7.14 13.87 1.40
CA GLY A 61 -6.45 13.25 0.29
C GLY A 61 -4.92 13.39 0.33
N ARG A 62 -4.31 13.53 1.52
CA ARG A 62 -2.86 13.47 1.66
C ARG A 62 -2.38 12.06 1.96
N TRP A 63 -1.31 11.70 1.32
CA TRP A 63 -0.61 10.43 1.44
C TRP A 63 0.82 10.62 1.90
N LEU A 64 1.24 9.83 2.87
CA LEU A 64 2.63 9.65 3.25
C LEU A 64 2.90 8.16 3.47
N ALA A 65 3.94 7.63 2.89
CA ALA A 65 4.48 6.32 3.21
C ALA A 65 5.98 6.43 3.48
N LEU A 66 6.41 5.89 4.60
CA LEU A 66 7.81 5.80 5.00
C LEU A 66 8.07 4.43 5.59
N VAL A 67 8.93 3.65 4.96
CA VAL A 67 9.30 2.31 5.40
C VAL A 67 10.81 2.11 5.36
N THR A 68 11.33 1.36 6.33
CA THR A 68 12.76 1.03 6.41
C THR A 68 12.96 -0.43 6.77
N ALA A 69 14.03 -1.02 6.25
CA ALA A 69 14.41 -2.38 6.60
C ALA A 69 14.75 -2.53 8.08
N ASN A 70 14.66 -3.76 8.57
CA ASN A 70 15.09 -4.13 9.91
C ASN A 70 16.62 -4.08 10.03
N GLY A 71 17.11 -3.78 11.25
CA GLY A 71 18.52 -3.93 11.62
C GLY A 71 19.48 -3.00 10.86
N ARG A 72 19.03 -1.86 10.35
CA ARG A 72 19.91 -0.90 9.65
C ARG A 72 20.96 -0.35 10.60
N PRO A 73 22.26 -0.49 10.28
CA PRO A 73 23.32 0.12 11.08
C PRO A 73 23.36 1.65 10.87
N VAL A 74 23.95 2.35 11.83
CA VAL A 74 24.25 3.78 11.64
C VAL A 74 25.31 3.91 10.54
N PRO A 75 25.03 4.64 9.43
CA PRO A 75 25.96 4.75 8.32
C PRO A 75 27.19 5.59 8.71
N LYS A 76 28.38 5.07 8.40
CA LYS A 76 29.67 5.74 8.66
C LYS A 76 30.35 6.20 7.37
N THR A 77 30.12 5.53 6.27
CA THR A 77 30.71 5.79 4.96
C THR A 77 29.63 6.19 3.94
N ASP A 78 30.02 6.66 2.77
CA ASP A 78 29.09 6.97 1.68
C ASP A 78 28.45 5.70 1.12
N GLU A 79 29.17 4.58 1.12
CA GLU A 79 28.58 3.29 0.76
C GLU A 79 27.51 2.84 1.75
N ASP A 80 27.73 3.06 3.05
CA ASP A 80 26.71 2.77 4.07
C ASP A 80 25.47 3.66 3.89
N ARG A 81 25.67 4.94 3.55
CA ARG A 81 24.55 5.86 3.23
C ARG A 81 23.77 5.37 2.00
N ALA A 82 24.49 4.93 0.96
CA ALA A 82 23.87 4.36 -0.22
C ALA A 82 23.07 3.07 0.09
N LYS A 83 23.62 2.18 0.94
CA LYS A 83 22.92 0.98 1.42
C LYS A 83 21.68 1.36 2.25
N ALA A 84 21.80 2.35 3.13
CA ALA A 84 20.67 2.84 3.92
C ALA A 84 19.57 3.42 3.03
N LEU A 85 19.91 4.19 1.99
CA LEU A 85 18.94 4.71 1.02
C LEU A 85 18.24 3.59 0.25
N ARG A 86 18.99 2.55 -0.21
CA ARG A 86 18.40 1.41 -0.91
C ARG A 86 17.48 0.53 -0.05
N SER A 87 17.62 0.60 1.26
CA SER A 87 16.84 -0.18 2.24
C SER A 87 15.68 0.61 2.86
N MET A 88 15.18 1.61 2.14
CA MET A 88 13.99 2.38 2.52
C MET A 88 13.15 2.73 1.30
N ILE A 89 11.90 3.08 1.56
CA ILE A 89 10.99 3.71 0.61
C ILE A 89 10.31 4.85 1.34
N ALA A 90 10.30 6.04 0.74
CA ALA A 90 9.61 7.19 1.29
C ALA A 90 9.00 8.03 0.15
N TYR A 91 7.72 8.30 0.23
CA TYR A 91 7.08 9.24 -0.71
C TYR A 91 5.82 9.84 -0.11
N SER A 92 5.47 11.00 -0.63
CA SER A 92 4.27 11.74 -0.24
C SER A 92 3.63 12.38 -1.47
N GLY A 93 2.33 12.65 -1.38
CA GLY A 93 1.59 13.32 -2.43
C GLY A 93 0.10 13.40 -2.16
N ARG A 94 -0.66 13.64 -3.20
CA ARG A 94 -2.12 13.58 -3.20
C ARG A 94 -2.60 12.21 -3.62
N TYR A 95 -3.57 11.65 -2.91
CA TYR A 95 -4.17 10.37 -3.31
C TYR A 95 -5.66 10.51 -3.61
N ARG A 96 -6.14 9.56 -4.42
CA ARG A 96 -7.54 9.28 -4.65
C ARG A 96 -7.75 7.76 -4.68
N VAL A 97 -8.97 7.34 -4.40
CA VAL A 97 -9.36 5.93 -4.49
C VAL A 97 -10.33 5.79 -5.66
N GLU A 98 -10.03 4.88 -6.57
CA GLU A 98 -10.85 4.51 -7.71
C GLU A 98 -10.99 2.99 -7.72
N ASP A 99 -12.22 2.50 -7.65
CA ASP A 99 -12.48 1.08 -7.47
C ASP A 99 -11.74 0.54 -6.22
N ASN A 100 -10.98 -0.52 -6.38
CA ASN A 100 -10.10 -1.08 -5.36
C ASN A 100 -8.65 -0.58 -5.48
N LYS A 101 -8.43 0.60 -6.05
CA LYS A 101 -7.11 1.17 -6.27
C LYS A 101 -6.93 2.46 -5.50
N VAL A 102 -5.79 2.61 -4.86
CA VAL A 102 -5.26 3.90 -4.45
C VAL A 102 -4.28 4.39 -5.51
N ILE A 103 -4.48 5.62 -5.95
CA ILE A 103 -3.65 6.28 -6.95
C ILE A 103 -3.05 7.51 -6.29
N THR A 104 -1.73 7.51 -6.09
CA THR A 104 -1.01 8.62 -5.47
C THR A 104 -0.24 9.40 -6.52
N LYS A 105 -0.60 10.67 -6.71
CA LYS A 105 0.22 11.63 -7.45
C LYS A 105 1.38 12.04 -6.57
N VAL A 106 2.59 11.60 -6.92
CA VAL A 106 3.78 11.79 -6.08
C VAL A 106 4.29 13.22 -6.22
N GLU A 107 4.45 13.91 -5.08
CA GLU A 107 4.99 15.27 -5.00
C GLU A 107 6.42 15.27 -4.45
N VAL A 108 6.73 14.34 -3.54
CA VAL A 108 8.05 14.18 -2.92
C VAL A 108 8.35 12.70 -2.78
N ALA A 109 9.55 12.25 -3.11
CA ALA A 109 9.95 10.86 -2.95
C ALA A 109 11.46 10.73 -2.65
N TRP A 110 11.84 9.61 -2.04
CA TRP A 110 13.23 9.22 -1.87
C TRP A 110 13.91 8.88 -3.22
N ASN A 111 13.13 8.48 -4.21
CA ASN A 111 13.55 8.24 -5.58
C ASN A 111 12.95 9.31 -6.48
N GLU A 112 13.79 10.21 -6.97
CA GLU A 112 13.36 11.35 -7.78
C GLU A 112 12.61 10.94 -9.05
N ALA A 113 12.88 9.74 -9.60
CA ALA A 113 12.16 9.21 -10.75
C ALA A 113 10.65 9.00 -10.52
N TRP A 114 10.18 9.05 -9.28
CA TRP A 114 8.75 8.93 -8.96
C TRP A 114 8.04 10.28 -8.90
N VAL A 115 8.78 11.37 -8.70
CA VAL A 115 8.20 12.71 -8.55
C VAL A 115 7.50 13.12 -9.85
N GLY A 116 6.29 13.65 -9.71
CA GLY A 116 5.44 14.02 -10.84
C GLY A 116 4.69 12.84 -11.50
N GLY A 117 5.03 11.58 -11.17
CA GLY A 117 4.32 10.39 -11.64
C GLY A 117 3.14 9.99 -10.76
N GLU A 118 2.47 8.90 -11.13
CA GLU A 118 1.43 8.28 -10.34
C GLU A 118 1.85 6.88 -9.88
N GLN A 119 1.65 6.60 -8.59
CA GLN A 119 1.80 5.27 -8.02
C GLN A 119 0.42 4.64 -7.90
N VAL A 120 0.13 3.63 -8.74
CA VAL A 120 -1.13 2.88 -8.70
C VAL A 120 -0.92 1.62 -7.88
N ARG A 121 -1.78 1.39 -6.88
CA ARG A 121 -1.73 0.22 -6.02
C ARG A 121 -3.14 -0.32 -5.78
N PHE A 122 -3.25 -1.63 -5.67
CA PHE A 122 -4.50 -2.29 -5.32
C PHE A 122 -4.65 -2.36 -3.80
N LEU A 123 -5.85 -2.08 -3.31
CA LEU A 123 -6.23 -2.20 -1.91
C LEU A 123 -6.90 -3.54 -1.66
N ARG A 124 -6.49 -4.22 -0.61
CA ARG A 124 -7.15 -5.41 -0.10
C ARG A 124 -7.18 -5.36 1.43
N PHE A 125 -8.37 -5.16 1.96
CA PHE A 125 -8.59 -5.16 3.40
C PHE A 125 -8.89 -6.56 3.92
N GLU A 126 -8.33 -6.90 5.07
CA GLU A 126 -8.65 -8.09 5.86
C GLU A 126 -9.26 -7.62 7.18
N GLY A 127 -10.60 -7.64 7.26
CA GLY A 127 -11.32 -6.96 8.33
C GLY A 127 -11.06 -5.44 8.32
N ASP A 128 -11.15 -4.80 9.49
CA ASP A 128 -10.99 -3.35 9.62
C ASP A 128 -9.56 -2.92 9.99
N ASP A 129 -8.73 -3.85 10.41
CA ASP A 129 -7.45 -3.58 11.03
C ASP A 129 -6.24 -3.97 10.18
N VAL A 130 -6.43 -4.69 9.07
CA VAL A 130 -5.33 -5.08 8.18
C VAL A 130 -5.60 -4.60 6.76
N LEU A 131 -4.60 -3.96 6.17
CA LEU A 131 -4.61 -3.47 4.81
C LEU A 131 -3.38 -4.00 4.04
N ASN A 132 -3.62 -4.70 2.95
CA ASN A 132 -2.59 -5.04 1.97
C ASN A 132 -2.66 -4.05 0.81
N ILE A 133 -1.52 -3.45 0.51
CA ILE A 133 -1.34 -2.56 -0.64
C ILE A 133 -0.43 -3.28 -1.63
N GLU A 134 -0.93 -3.56 -2.83
CA GLU A 134 -0.30 -4.43 -3.80
C GLU A 134 0.07 -3.67 -5.08
N SER A 135 1.28 -3.87 -5.60
CA SER A 135 1.63 -3.37 -6.93
C SER A 135 0.97 -4.22 -8.02
N PRO A 136 0.81 -3.71 -9.24
CA PRO A 136 0.67 -4.57 -10.41
C PRO A 136 1.85 -5.55 -10.51
N PRO A 137 1.68 -6.74 -11.10
CA PRO A 137 2.82 -7.60 -11.45
C PRO A 137 3.76 -6.86 -12.39
N MET A 138 5.06 -6.87 -12.09
CA MET A 138 6.08 -6.18 -12.88
C MET A 138 7.43 -6.86 -12.75
N PRO A 139 8.30 -6.82 -13.77
CA PRO A 139 9.69 -7.23 -13.62
C PRO A 139 10.38 -6.41 -12.53
N HIS A 140 11.15 -7.06 -11.66
CA HIS A 140 11.81 -6.36 -10.57
C HIS A 140 13.32 -6.66 -10.54
N PRO A 141 14.19 -5.63 -10.56
CA PRO A 141 15.65 -5.81 -10.68
C PRO A 141 16.28 -6.56 -9.49
N ASN A 142 15.71 -6.45 -8.30
CA ASN A 142 16.23 -7.12 -7.11
C ASN A 142 15.98 -8.64 -7.07
N VAL A 143 15.28 -9.20 -8.06
CA VAL A 143 14.98 -10.63 -8.19
C VAL A 143 15.19 -11.10 -9.63
N ASP A 144 16.32 -10.73 -10.21
CA ASP A 144 16.73 -11.15 -11.56
C ASP A 144 15.67 -10.88 -12.65
N ASN A 145 14.98 -9.76 -12.55
CA ASN A 145 13.87 -9.36 -13.42
C ASN A 145 12.70 -10.36 -13.49
N LYS A 146 12.56 -11.24 -12.52
CA LYS A 146 11.32 -12.02 -12.39
C LYS A 146 10.12 -11.10 -12.22
N THR A 147 9.00 -11.52 -12.78
CA THR A 147 7.74 -10.79 -12.60
C THR A 147 7.18 -11.07 -11.21
N VAL A 148 7.16 -10.04 -10.38
CA VAL A 148 6.67 -10.11 -9.01
C VAL A 148 5.63 -9.05 -8.74
N LYS A 149 4.80 -9.30 -7.74
CA LYS A 149 3.94 -8.32 -7.11
C LYS A 149 4.58 -7.91 -5.77
N VAL A 150 4.69 -6.61 -5.54
CA VAL A 150 5.08 -6.10 -4.22
C VAL A 150 3.82 -6.00 -3.37
N ILE A 151 3.82 -6.64 -2.20
CA ILE A 151 2.73 -6.59 -1.23
C ILE A 151 3.26 -5.93 0.03
N VAL A 152 2.63 -4.83 0.43
CA VAL A 152 2.93 -4.13 1.69
C VAL A 152 1.75 -4.36 2.62
N THR A 153 2.00 -5.06 3.73
CA THR A 153 0.98 -5.35 4.74
C THR A 153 1.08 -4.35 5.88
N TRP A 154 -0.05 -3.76 6.22
CA TRP A 154 -0.22 -2.75 7.23
C TRP A 154 -1.21 -3.18 8.29
N ALA A 155 -0.97 -2.82 9.54
CA ALA A 155 -1.94 -2.90 10.62
C ALA A 155 -2.40 -1.48 11.01
N ARG A 156 -3.68 -1.32 11.31
CA ARG A 156 -4.22 -0.02 11.76
C ARG A 156 -3.56 0.38 13.08
N ASP A 157 -2.98 1.56 13.13
CA ASP A 157 -2.45 2.14 14.36
C ASP A 157 -3.61 2.72 15.18
N LYS A 158 -3.80 2.17 16.38
CA LYS A 158 -4.89 2.56 17.30
C LYS A 158 -4.37 3.40 18.49
N SER A 159 -3.09 3.84 18.43
CA SER A 159 -2.49 4.67 19.48
C SER A 159 -2.92 6.12 19.39
#